data_e1959c91b01c6d2a13dcbc6297a230f9
#
_entry.id   e1959c91b01c6d2a13dcbc6297a230f9
#
_cell.length_a   1.000
_cell.length_b   1.000
_cell.length_c   1.000
_cell.angle_alpha   90.00
_cell.angle_beta   90.00
_cell.angle_gamma   90.00
#
_symmetry.space_group_name_H-M   'P 1'
#
loop_
_entity.id
_entity.type
_entity.pdbx_description
1 polymer ?
#
loop_
_entity_poly.entity_id
_entity_poly.type
_entity_poly.pdbx_seq_one_letter_code
_entity_poly.pdbx_strand_id
1 'polypeptide(L)'
;MNEKNKTIEFKAIINKSKFSSEDYKIYGVDVDTTKYENVKSNKKSEYIIVGNLPILVIGIEYEFKAKVEINKSFGIQYKVISVRRDKPTSLSSTIKFLNEVISPTQTEVLLEIYPDIIDRVMKNNLEDIDLNKLRGIKEFTFNNIKNRIVENFCLIDLVDEFGGLIEMNTIKKLYDKYPSPSIIKRKLKEDAYNCLCSLSRVGFKTADSVLTSLEEYSKKEDKPFFEYDLKTSIQRMKSCIDFILKENESNGNTKIDISNARKECGKLVPECITEFVNAIKNNEDIHLDPKTKTMATKTAYETELYISTIILEMLKVKNNIPWSIPIELYREVEGFNMTDEQMSSLNMMCENNVGILTAPAGSGKSASVQGFINMLEDNKKKYILMTPTGASSEVLQELTHRECGTI
;
A
#
# COMPACT_ATOMS: atom_id res chain seq x y z
N MET A 1 -37.18 12.10 -12.11
CA MET A 1 -36.29 10.98 -11.70
C MET A 1 -34.86 11.42 -11.94
N ASN A 2 -34.03 11.41 -10.90
CA ASN A 2 -32.66 11.93 -10.98
C ASN A 2 -31.81 11.09 -11.93
N GLU A 3 -31.36 11.68 -13.04
CA GLU A 3 -30.39 11.06 -13.97
C GLU A 3 -29.00 10.81 -13.35
N LYS A 4 -28.77 11.32 -12.15
CA LYS A 4 -27.55 11.05 -11.35
C LYS A 4 -27.55 9.62 -10.82
N ASN A 5 -26.46 8.91 -11.03
CA ASN A 5 -26.19 7.53 -10.60
C ASN A 5 -26.88 6.40 -11.41
N LYS A 6 -27.43 6.68 -12.59
CA LYS A 6 -27.90 5.61 -13.45
C LYS A 6 -26.69 4.88 -14.05
N THR A 7 -26.64 3.57 -13.88
CA THR A 7 -25.65 2.71 -14.56
C THR A 7 -26.13 2.45 -15.98
N ILE A 8 -25.24 2.61 -16.96
CA ILE A 8 -25.49 2.34 -18.37
C ILE A 8 -24.38 1.48 -18.95
N GLU A 9 -24.70 0.72 -19.97
CA GLU A 9 -23.77 -0.11 -20.74
C GLU A 9 -23.76 0.37 -22.20
N PHE A 10 -22.58 0.52 -22.77
CA PHE A 10 -22.40 0.96 -24.16
C PHE A 10 -21.04 0.56 -24.71
N LYS A 11 -20.95 0.42 -26.04
CA LYS A 11 -19.68 0.24 -26.75
C LYS A 11 -19.20 1.56 -27.31
N ALA A 12 -17.88 1.78 -27.23
CA ALA A 12 -17.26 2.98 -27.76
C ALA A 12 -15.81 2.74 -28.17
N ILE A 13 -15.37 3.49 -29.17
CA ILE A 13 -13.99 3.48 -29.64
C ILE A 13 -13.21 4.59 -28.92
N ILE A 14 -12.03 4.28 -28.40
CA ILE A 14 -11.16 5.29 -27.79
C ILE A 14 -10.63 6.22 -28.88
N ASN A 15 -10.89 7.53 -28.80
CA ASN A 15 -10.39 8.47 -29.77
C ASN A 15 -9.17 9.25 -29.30
N LYS A 16 -9.07 9.56 -28.00
CA LYS A 16 -7.91 10.24 -27.42
C LYS A 16 -7.77 10.02 -25.92
N SER A 17 -6.54 10.06 -25.43
CA SER A 17 -6.26 10.21 -23.99
C SER A 17 -6.21 11.70 -23.65
N LYS A 18 -7.01 12.15 -22.69
CA LYS A 18 -7.07 13.55 -22.23
C LYS A 18 -6.27 13.78 -20.96
N PHE A 19 -6.21 12.76 -20.10
CA PHE A 19 -5.44 12.79 -18.86
C PHE A 19 -5.10 11.36 -18.46
N SER A 20 -3.90 11.16 -17.93
CA SER A 20 -3.45 9.86 -17.44
C SER A 20 -2.54 10.07 -16.24
N SER A 21 -2.97 9.54 -15.09
CA SER A 21 -2.14 9.34 -13.90
C SER A 21 -2.17 7.86 -13.53
N GLU A 22 -1.44 7.48 -12.48
CA GLU A 22 -1.43 6.10 -11.99
C GLU A 22 -2.85 5.62 -11.63
N ASP A 23 -3.59 6.44 -10.88
CA ASP A 23 -4.88 6.09 -10.28
C ASP A 23 -6.10 6.60 -11.05
N TYR A 24 -5.94 7.50 -12.03
CA TYR A 24 -7.08 8.11 -12.69
C TYR A 24 -6.79 8.49 -14.14
N LYS A 25 -7.68 8.11 -15.03
CA LYS A 25 -7.56 8.39 -16.47
C LYS A 25 -8.83 8.99 -17.02
N ILE A 26 -8.68 9.81 -18.06
CA ILE A 26 -9.75 10.45 -18.80
C ILE A 26 -9.52 10.21 -20.29
N TYR A 27 -10.50 9.56 -20.93
CA TYR A 27 -10.48 9.34 -22.38
C TYR A 27 -11.68 10.01 -23.05
N GLY A 28 -11.44 10.55 -24.26
CA GLY A 28 -12.47 10.82 -25.23
C GLY A 28 -12.80 9.55 -25.97
N VAL A 29 -14.09 9.35 -26.26
CA VAL A 29 -14.58 8.16 -26.96
C VAL A 29 -15.59 8.53 -28.03
N ASP A 30 -15.69 7.69 -29.05
CA ASP A 30 -16.71 7.77 -30.10
C ASP A 30 -17.77 6.71 -29.83
N VAL A 31 -19.04 7.15 -29.72
CA VAL A 31 -20.18 6.30 -29.38
C VAL A 31 -21.14 6.29 -30.58
N ASP A 32 -21.62 5.10 -30.95
CA ASP A 32 -22.71 4.98 -31.91
C ASP A 32 -24.04 5.34 -31.23
N THR A 33 -24.43 6.61 -31.36
CA THR A 33 -25.64 7.15 -30.72
C THR A 33 -26.93 6.59 -31.31
N THR A 34 -26.88 5.92 -32.45
CA THR A 34 -28.05 5.24 -33.01
C THR A 34 -28.39 3.96 -32.27
N LYS A 35 -27.37 3.33 -31.65
CA LYS A 35 -27.52 2.13 -30.82
C LYS A 35 -27.67 2.47 -29.33
N TYR A 36 -27.07 3.59 -28.89
CA TYR A 36 -26.98 3.96 -27.48
C TYR A 36 -27.59 5.34 -27.21
N GLU A 37 -28.89 5.50 -27.42
CA GLU A 37 -29.65 6.76 -27.27
C GLU A 37 -29.53 7.38 -25.86
N ASN A 38 -29.25 6.56 -24.84
CA ASN A 38 -29.08 6.99 -23.45
C ASN A 38 -27.72 7.62 -23.17
N VAL A 39 -26.75 7.54 -24.09
CA VAL A 39 -25.42 8.13 -23.98
C VAL A 39 -25.44 9.54 -24.57
N LYS A 40 -25.25 10.53 -23.71
CA LYS A 40 -25.29 11.95 -24.06
C LYS A 40 -23.90 12.58 -24.04
N SER A 41 -23.61 13.45 -24.97
CA SER A 41 -22.36 14.22 -24.99
C SER A 41 -22.31 15.25 -23.85
N ASN A 42 -21.12 15.70 -23.50
CA ASN A 42 -20.90 16.76 -22.56
C ASN A 42 -21.17 18.17 -23.17
N LYS A 43 -20.90 19.24 -22.42
CA LYS A 43 -21.06 20.65 -22.89
C LYS A 43 -20.21 21.01 -24.11
N LYS A 44 -19.20 20.20 -24.45
CA LYS A 44 -18.31 20.38 -25.63
C LYS A 44 -18.60 19.41 -26.75
N SER A 45 -19.78 18.76 -26.74
CA SER A 45 -20.17 17.73 -27.69
C SER A 45 -19.24 16.53 -27.77
N GLU A 46 -18.57 16.20 -26.66
CA GLU A 46 -17.67 15.06 -26.53
C GLU A 46 -18.27 14.01 -25.58
N TYR A 47 -17.96 12.74 -25.85
CA TYR A 47 -18.25 11.65 -24.93
C TYR A 47 -17.00 11.35 -24.12
N ILE A 48 -17.11 11.44 -22.79
CA ILE A 48 -15.96 11.34 -21.88
C ILE A 48 -16.17 10.21 -20.90
N ILE A 49 -15.24 9.28 -20.89
CA ILE A 49 -15.14 8.26 -19.84
C ILE A 49 -14.03 8.61 -18.88
N VAL A 50 -14.25 8.32 -17.60
CA VAL A 50 -13.33 8.65 -16.50
C VAL A 50 -13.27 7.52 -15.48
N GLY A 51 -12.16 7.42 -14.76
CA GLY A 51 -12.02 6.51 -13.62
C GLY A 51 -10.66 5.89 -13.48
N ASN A 52 -10.57 4.90 -12.60
CA ASN A 52 -9.40 4.06 -12.47
C ASN A 52 -9.44 3.00 -13.59
N LEU A 53 -8.85 3.35 -14.70
CA LEU A 53 -8.89 2.56 -15.95
C LEU A 53 -7.51 2.00 -16.28
N PRO A 54 -7.43 0.85 -16.96
CA PRO A 54 -6.20 0.42 -17.62
C PRO A 54 -5.79 1.44 -18.69
N ILE A 55 -4.60 1.27 -19.26
CA ILE A 55 -4.21 2.07 -20.42
C ILE A 55 -4.94 1.48 -21.63
N LEU A 56 -6.02 2.16 -22.04
CA LEU A 56 -6.82 1.80 -23.20
C LEU A 56 -6.13 2.22 -24.49
N VAL A 57 -6.27 1.38 -25.53
CA VAL A 57 -5.62 1.58 -26.83
C VAL A 57 -6.53 2.44 -27.72
N ILE A 58 -5.97 3.53 -28.28
CA ILE A 58 -6.69 4.42 -29.19
C ILE A 58 -7.08 3.65 -30.48
N GLY A 59 -8.25 3.94 -31.01
CA GLY A 59 -8.78 3.29 -32.23
C GLY A 59 -9.41 1.91 -31.98
N ILE A 60 -9.43 1.45 -30.73
CA ILE A 60 -10.03 0.16 -30.35
C ILE A 60 -11.38 0.37 -29.68
N GLU A 61 -12.33 -0.51 -30.00
CA GLU A 61 -13.64 -0.57 -29.38
C GLU A 61 -13.58 -1.38 -28.08
N TYR A 62 -14.22 -0.82 -27.05
CA TYR A 62 -14.43 -1.44 -25.75
C TYR A 62 -15.90 -1.35 -25.36
N GLU A 63 -16.37 -2.29 -24.58
CA GLU A 63 -17.66 -2.26 -23.92
C GLU A 63 -17.49 -1.72 -22.49
N PHE A 64 -18.28 -0.70 -22.17
CA PHE A 64 -18.21 0.00 -20.88
C PHE A 64 -19.49 -0.19 -20.10
N LYS A 65 -19.36 -0.50 -18.81
CA LYS A 65 -20.39 -0.32 -17.81
C LYS A 65 -20.01 0.88 -16.96
N ALA A 66 -20.83 1.93 -16.94
CA ALA A 66 -20.45 3.19 -16.30
C ALA A 66 -21.65 3.84 -15.60
N LYS A 67 -21.34 4.63 -14.56
CA LYS A 67 -22.30 5.53 -13.90
C LYS A 67 -22.26 6.90 -14.55
N VAL A 68 -23.44 7.49 -14.74
CA VAL A 68 -23.55 8.87 -15.24
C VAL A 68 -23.23 9.83 -14.11
N GLU A 69 -22.18 10.65 -14.28
CA GLU A 69 -21.81 11.73 -13.39
C GLU A 69 -21.93 13.08 -14.09
N ILE A 70 -22.30 14.11 -13.34
CA ILE A 70 -22.37 15.48 -13.85
C ILE A 70 -21.27 16.30 -13.19
N ASN A 71 -20.23 16.61 -13.94
CA ASN A 71 -19.17 17.52 -13.52
C ASN A 71 -19.64 18.97 -13.69
N LYS A 72 -19.43 19.82 -12.69
CA LYS A 72 -19.87 21.22 -12.70
C LYS A 72 -19.30 22.03 -13.87
N SER A 73 -18.03 21.79 -14.21
CA SER A 73 -17.32 22.54 -15.26
C SER A 73 -17.51 21.93 -16.66
N PHE A 74 -17.49 20.59 -16.78
CA PHE A 74 -17.43 19.91 -18.05
C PHE A 74 -18.77 19.28 -18.50
N GLY A 75 -19.73 19.15 -17.59
CA GLY A 75 -21.02 18.52 -17.88
C GLY A 75 -21.02 17.02 -17.66
N ILE A 76 -21.69 16.28 -18.54
CA ILE A 76 -21.85 14.82 -18.43
C ILE A 76 -20.52 14.11 -18.66
N GLN A 77 -20.19 13.16 -17.78
CA GLN A 77 -19.09 12.22 -17.93
C GLN A 77 -19.54 10.85 -17.43
N TYR A 78 -18.87 9.80 -17.88
CA TYR A 78 -19.20 8.42 -17.58
C TYR A 78 -18.10 7.84 -16.70
N LYS A 79 -18.39 7.67 -15.41
CA LYS A 79 -17.48 7.00 -14.49
C LYS A 79 -17.56 5.51 -14.68
N VAL A 80 -16.49 4.94 -15.24
CA VAL A 80 -16.45 3.53 -15.61
C VAL A 80 -16.37 2.68 -14.36
N ILE A 81 -17.24 1.66 -14.29
CA ILE A 81 -17.27 0.62 -13.29
C ILE A 81 -16.48 -0.58 -13.79
N SER A 82 -16.76 -1.01 -15.01
CA SER A 82 -16.04 -2.08 -15.70
C SER A 82 -15.87 -1.77 -17.18
N VAL A 83 -14.82 -2.31 -17.76
CA VAL A 83 -14.52 -2.25 -19.18
C VAL A 83 -14.28 -3.66 -19.68
N ARG A 84 -14.79 -4.00 -20.84
CA ARG A 84 -14.63 -5.30 -21.50
C ARG A 84 -14.03 -5.13 -22.88
N ARG A 85 -13.30 -6.13 -23.30
CA ARG A 85 -12.82 -6.28 -24.66
C ARG A 85 -12.72 -7.74 -25.02
N ASP A 86 -13.23 -8.10 -26.19
CA ASP A 86 -13.04 -9.43 -26.71
C ASP A 86 -11.57 -9.66 -27.10
N LYS A 87 -11.05 -10.82 -26.73
CA LYS A 87 -9.72 -11.26 -27.15
C LYS A 87 -9.68 -11.35 -28.67
N PRO A 88 -8.56 -10.91 -29.32
CA PRO A 88 -8.42 -11.10 -30.76
C PRO A 88 -8.52 -12.59 -31.13
N THR A 89 -9.50 -12.94 -31.95
CA THR A 89 -9.74 -14.32 -32.42
C THR A 89 -9.18 -14.59 -33.81
N SER A 90 -8.78 -13.54 -34.53
CA SER A 90 -8.20 -13.63 -35.86
C SER A 90 -6.80 -13.00 -35.90
N LEU A 91 -6.00 -13.46 -36.87
CA LEU A 91 -4.65 -12.88 -37.09
C LEU A 91 -4.77 -11.38 -37.42
N SER A 92 -5.76 -10.96 -38.18
CA SER A 92 -5.98 -9.53 -38.49
C SER A 92 -6.27 -8.68 -37.25
N SER A 93 -7.08 -9.17 -36.32
CA SER A 93 -7.37 -8.45 -35.07
C SER A 93 -6.17 -8.43 -34.13
N THR A 94 -5.35 -9.48 -34.14
CA THR A 94 -4.08 -9.54 -33.39
C THR A 94 -3.06 -8.55 -33.94
N ILE A 95 -2.89 -8.48 -35.27
CA ILE A 95 -2.02 -7.51 -35.93
C ILE A 95 -2.46 -6.08 -35.60
N LYS A 96 -3.76 -5.80 -35.71
CA LYS A 96 -4.31 -4.48 -35.39
C LYS A 96 -4.00 -4.08 -33.97
N PHE A 97 -4.16 -4.97 -33.01
CA PHE A 97 -3.84 -4.71 -31.59
C PHE A 97 -2.35 -4.44 -31.37
N LEU A 98 -1.49 -5.28 -31.93
CA LEU A 98 -0.03 -5.15 -31.73
C LEU A 98 0.54 -3.91 -32.42
N ASN A 99 0.00 -3.52 -33.59
CA ASN A 99 0.41 -2.30 -34.32
C ASN A 99 0.12 -1.00 -33.53
N GLU A 100 -0.80 -1.02 -32.55
CA GLU A 100 -1.03 0.10 -31.63
C GLU A 100 0.01 0.16 -30.50
N VAL A 101 0.78 -0.91 -30.31
CA VAL A 101 1.76 -1.03 -29.23
C VAL A 101 3.20 -0.92 -29.75
N ILE A 102 3.46 -1.48 -30.92
CA ILE A 102 4.76 -1.55 -31.60
C ILE A 102 4.58 -1.26 -33.10
N SER A 103 5.70 -1.04 -33.79
CA SER A 103 5.66 -0.79 -35.23
C SER A 103 5.17 -2.02 -36.03
N PRO A 104 4.56 -1.83 -37.22
CA PRO A 104 4.15 -2.94 -38.08
C PRO A 104 5.26 -3.96 -38.36
N THR A 105 6.49 -3.49 -38.62
CA THR A 105 7.63 -4.38 -38.85
C THR A 105 7.97 -5.23 -37.63
N GLN A 106 7.89 -4.65 -36.43
CA GLN A 106 8.07 -5.41 -35.18
C GLN A 106 6.96 -6.40 -34.93
N THR A 107 5.72 -6.05 -35.29
CA THR A 107 4.57 -6.96 -35.21
C THR A 107 4.75 -8.17 -36.10
N GLU A 108 5.21 -7.97 -37.36
CA GLU A 108 5.48 -9.06 -38.30
C GLU A 108 6.54 -10.02 -37.73
N VAL A 109 7.70 -9.50 -37.30
CA VAL A 109 8.77 -10.30 -36.70
C VAL A 109 8.27 -11.07 -35.46
N LEU A 110 7.48 -10.42 -34.60
CA LEU A 110 6.96 -11.06 -33.40
C LEU A 110 6.01 -12.21 -33.70
N LEU A 111 5.07 -11.99 -34.64
CA LEU A 111 4.04 -12.99 -34.98
C LEU A 111 4.58 -14.11 -35.87
N GLU A 112 5.65 -13.88 -36.63
CA GLU A 112 6.34 -14.94 -37.39
C GLU A 112 6.95 -15.98 -36.44
N ILE A 113 7.55 -15.53 -35.30
CA ILE A 113 8.24 -16.41 -34.36
C ILE A 113 7.31 -16.89 -33.25
N TYR A 114 6.43 -16.02 -32.76
CA TYR A 114 5.47 -16.30 -31.67
C TYR A 114 4.05 -15.89 -32.04
N PRO A 115 3.38 -16.65 -32.92
CA PRO A 115 2.02 -16.32 -33.36
C PRO A 115 0.99 -16.36 -32.23
N ASP A 116 1.30 -17.07 -31.15
CA ASP A 116 0.51 -17.23 -29.93
C ASP A 116 0.92 -16.31 -28.78
N ILE A 117 1.64 -15.22 -29.06
CA ILE A 117 2.22 -14.34 -28.05
C ILE A 117 1.19 -13.82 -27.03
N ILE A 118 -0.03 -13.47 -27.46
CA ILE A 118 -1.10 -13.02 -26.59
C ILE A 118 -1.45 -14.13 -25.58
N ASP A 119 -1.63 -15.36 -26.03
CA ASP A 119 -1.93 -16.50 -25.17
C ASP A 119 -0.80 -16.84 -24.23
N ARG A 120 0.43 -16.77 -24.68
CA ARG A 120 1.63 -16.98 -23.85
C ARG A 120 1.69 -15.97 -22.72
N VAL A 121 1.50 -14.69 -23.01
CA VAL A 121 1.49 -13.63 -22.01
C VAL A 121 0.33 -13.81 -21.03
N MET A 122 -0.88 -14.08 -21.52
CA MET A 122 -2.05 -14.28 -20.66
C MET A 122 -1.90 -15.46 -19.70
N LYS A 123 -1.22 -16.52 -20.13
CA LYS A 123 -0.94 -17.72 -19.32
C LYS A 123 0.36 -17.59 -18.50
N ASN A 124 1.09 -16.48 -18.64
CA ASN A 124 2.43 -16.28 -18.07
C ASN A 124 3.43 -17.39 -18.46
N ASN A 125 3.31 -17.93 -19.68
CA ASN A 125 4.21 -18.93 -20.24
C ASN A 125 5.26 -18.24 -21.14
N LEU A 126 6.30 -17.68 -20.53
CA LEU A 126 7.29 -16.84 -21.19
C LEU A 126 8.71 -17.45 -21.17
N GLU A 127 8.88 -18.61 -20.58
CA GLU A 127 10.18 -19.23 -20.35
C GLU A 127 10.93 -19.56 -21.64
N ASP A 128 10.21 -19.87 -22.73
CA ASP A 128 10.75 -20.24 -24.03
C ASP A 128 10.95 -19.05 -24.98
N ILE A 129 10.70 -17.80 -24.53
CA ILE A 129 10.81 -16.62 -25.38
C ILE A 129 12.25 -16.15 -25.45
N ASP A 130 12.87 -16.31 -26.63
CA ASP A 130 14.22 -15.86 -26.92
C ASP A 130 14.20 -14.50 -27.63
N LEU A 131 14.49 -13.43 -26.89
CA LEU A 131 14.50 -12.05 -27.40
C LEU A 131 15.58 -11.83 -28.46
N ASN A 132 16.64 -12.64 -28.51
CA ASN A 132 17.69 -12.52 -29.52
C ASN A 132 17.19 -12.85 -30.92
N LYS A 133 16.12 -13.64 -31.05
CA LYS A 133 15.47 -13.95 -32.31
C LYS A 133 14.55 -12.83 -32.82
N LEU A 134 14.18 -11.88 -31.93
CA LEU A 134 13.23 -10.81 -32.22
C LEU A 134 13.95 -9.54 -32.67
N ARG A 135 14.21 -9.42 -33.98
CA ARG A 135 14.90 -8.24 -34.54
C ARG A 135 14.11 -6.95 -34.24
N GLY A 136 14.77 -5.99 -33.56
CA GLY A 136 14.17 -4.70 -33.21
C GLY A 136 13.28 -4.71 -31.96
N ILE A 137 13.11 -5.87 -31.28
CA ILE A 137 12.39 -5.99 -30.02
C ILE A 137 13.38 -6.41 -28.94
N LYS A 138 13.77 -5.45 -28.11
CA LYS A 138 14.61 -5.67 -26.92
C LYS A 138 13.71 -5.76 -25.68
N GLU A 139 14.33 -6.05 -24.54
CA GLU A 139 13.66 -6.25 -23.25
C GLU A 139 12.63 -5.13 -22.91
N PHE A 140 13.01 -3.87 -23.09
CA PHE A 140 12.10 -2.74 -22.85
C PHE A 140 10.84 -2.80 -23.74
N THR A 141 11.04 -3.04 -25.05
CA THR A 141 9.92 -3.15 -26.00
C THR A 141 9.05 -4.36 -25.71
N PHE A 142 9.67 -5.50 -25.37
CA PHE A 142 8.95 -6.70 -25.02
C PHE A 142 8.13 -6.52 -23.73
N ASN A 143 8.70 -5.87 -22.72
CA ASN A 143 7.96 -5.54 -21.49
C ASN A 143 6.77 -4.61 -21.76
N ASN A 144 6.87 -3.66 -22.68
CA ASN A 144 5.75 -2.84 -23.11
C ASN A 144 4.63 -3.69 -23.76
N ILE A 145 5.00 -4.62 -24.64
CA ILE A 145 4.04 -5.55 -25.27
C ILE A 145 3.33 -6.38 -24.19
N LYS A 146 4.11 -7.00 -23.30
CA LYS A 146 3.59 -7.79 -22.17
C LYS A 146 2.61 -6.99 -21.33
N ASN A 147 3.00 -5.79 -20.88
CA ASN A 147 2.18 -4.94 -20.04
C ASN A 147 0.86 -4.55 -20.74
N ARG A 148 0.90 -4.24 -22.04
CA ARG A 148 -0.30 -3.91 -22.81
C ARG A 148 -1.26 -5.10 -22.97
N ILE A 149 -0.72 -6.29 -23.22
CA ILE A 149 -1.53 -7.51 -23.28
C ILE A 149 -2.18 -7.78 -21.92
N VAL A 150 -1.41 -7.72 -20.84
CA VAL A 150 -1.90 -7.91 -19.47
C VAL A 150 -2.98 -6.90 -19.13
N GLU A 151 -2.76 -5.61 -19.35
CA GLU A 151 -3.71 -4.54 -19.05
C GLU A 151 -5.02 -4.69 -19.86
N ASN A 152 -4.94 -5.08 -21.11
CA ASN A 152 -6.10 -5.13 -22.00
C ASN A 152 -6.87 -6.45 -21.98
N PHE A 153 -6.30 -7.52 -21.46
CA PHE A 153 -6.98 -8.82 -21.43
C PHE A 153 -7.05 -9.40 -20.02
N CYS A 154 -5.91 -9.58 -19.33
CA CYS A 154 -5.91 -10.22 -18.01
C CYS A 154 -6.58 -9.38 -16.93
N LEU A 155 -6.24 -8.08 -16.84
CA LEU A 155 -6.78 -7.22 -15.78
C LEU A 155 -8.24 -6.85 -16.04
N ILE A 156 -8.61 -6.63 -17.31
CA ILE A 156 -10.00 -6.35 -17.70
C ILE A 156 -10.91 -7.53 -17.34
N ASP A 157 -10.49 -8.75 -17.68
CA ASP A 157 -11.26 -9.97 -17.36
C ASP A 157 -11.45 -10.14 -15.85
N LEU A 158 -10.42 -9.83 -15.04
CA LEU A 158 -10.51 -9.89 -13.59
C LEU A 158 -11.45 -8.82 -13.01
N VAL A 159 -11.40 -7.57 -13.53
CA VAL A 159 -12.33 -6.51 -13.11
C VAL A 159 -13.77 -6.92 -13.39
N ASP A 160 -14.02 -7.48 -14.55
CA ASP A 160 -15.35 -7.90 -14.93
C ASP A 160 -15.86 -9.06 -14.08
N GLU A 161 -15.04 -10.08 -13.85
CA GLU A 161 -15.39 -11.22 -13.02
C GLU A 161 -15.71 -10.83 -11.58
N PHE A 162 -15.02 -9.82 -11.06
CA PHE A 162 -15.32 -9.27 -9.73
C PHE A 162 -16.42 -8.19 -9.75
N GLY A 163 -17.17 -8.08 -10.85
CA GLY A 163 -18.30 -7.15 -11.00
C GLY A 163 -17.93 -5.68 -10.84
N GLY A 164 -16.66 -5.31 -11.05
CA GLY A 164 -16.15 -3.96 -10.85
C GLY A 164 -16.06 -3.54 -9.36
N LEU A 165 -16.23 -4.46 -8.43
CA LEU A 165 -16.17 -4.19 -6.99
C LEU A 165 -14.73 -4.05 -6.47
N ILE A 166 -13.78 -4.71 -7.13
CA ILE A 166 -12.35 -4.54 -6.88
C ILE A 166 -11.81 -3.52 -7.88
N GLU A 167 -11.26 -2.43 -7.37
CA GLU A 167 -10.70 -1.38 -8.22
C GLU A 167 -9.53 -1.89 -9.06
N MET A 168 -9.38 -1.36 -10.29
CA MET A 168 -8.33 -1.74 -11.24
C MET A 168 -6.93 -1.67 -10.62
N ASN A 169 -6.64 -0.64 -9.82
CA ASN A 169 -5.34 -0.49 -9.16
C ASN A 169 -5.06 -1.63 -8.17
N THR A 170 -6.07 -2.08 -7.43
CA THR A 170 -5.97 -3.23 -6.53
C THR A 170 -5.76 -4.53 -7.31
N ILE A 171 -6.46 -4.71 -8.44
CA ILE A 171 -6.28 -5.86 -9.33
C ILE A 171 -4.87 -5.85 -9.94
N LYS A 172 -4.34 -4.68 -10.33
CA LYS A 172 -2.96 -4.57 -10.82
C LYS A 172 -1.95 -5.00 -9.74
N LYS A 173 -2.08 -4.52 -8.51
CA LYS A 173 -1.23 -4.95 -7.39
C LYS A 173 -1.34 -6.46 -7.11
N LEU A 174 -2.55 -7.04 -7.23
CA LEU A 174 -2.75 -8.49 -7.14
C LEU A 174 -2.00 -9.21 -8.25
N TYR A 175 -2.08 -8.70 -9.48
CA TYR A 175 -1.40 -9.30 -10.63
C TYR A 175 0.13 -9.16 -10.53
N ASP A 176 0.64 -8.03 -10.05
CA ASP A 176 2.07 -7.84 -9.81
C ASP A 176 2.61 -8.86 -8.79
N LYS A 177 1.81 -9.17 -7.77
CA LYS A 177 2.15 -10.17 -6.74
C LYS A 177 1.94 -11.61 -7.21
N TYR A 178 0.89 -11.86 -7.97
CA TYR A 178 0.48 -13.17 -8.47
C TYR A 178 0.23 -13.09 -9.98
N PRO A 179 1.24 -13.24 -10.84
CA PRO A 179 1.16 -12.94 -12.26
C PRO A 179 0.36 -13.98 -13.08
N SER A 180 -0.82 -14.36 -12.57
CA SER A 180 -1.76 -15.23 -13.24
C SER A 180 -3.17 -15.04 -12.68
N PRO A 181 -4.20 -14.80 -13.52
CA PRO A 181 -5.59 -14.69 -13.07
C PRO A 181 -6.08 -15.91 -12.29
N SER A 182 -5.69 -17.10 -12.69
CA SER A 182 -6.08 -18.33 -11.98
C SER A 182 -5.48 -18.44 -10.58
N ILE A 183 -4.23 -17.98 -10.40
CA ILE A 183 -3.59 -17.95 -9.08
C ILE A 183 -4.27 -16.90 -8.20
N ILE A 184 -4.58 -15.71 -8.74
CA ILE A 184 -5.31 -14.66 -7.99
C ILE A 184 -6.64 -15.19 -7.47
N LYS A 185 -7.43 -15.81 -8.36
CA LYS A 185 -8.73 -16.41 -7.99
C LYS A 185 -8.60 -17.46 -6.90
N ARG A 186 -7.63 -18.36 -7.04
CA ARG A 186 -7.36 -19.39 -6.05
C ARG A 186 -6.98 -18.77 -4.70
N LYS A 187 -6.07 -17.80 -4.69
CA LYS A 187 -5.63 -17.11 -3.46
C LYS A 187 -6.77 -16.34 -2.77
N LEU A 188 -7.62 -15.68 -3.54
CA LEU A 188 -8.81 -15.03 -3.00
C LEU A 188 -9.81 -16.04 -2.42
N LYS A 189 -9.95 -17.23 -3.03
CA LYS A 189 -10.81 -18.30 -2.48
C LYS A 189 -10.21 -18.95 -1.22
N GLU A 190 -8.89 -19.14 -1.17
CA GLU A 190 -8.20 -19.74 -0.02
C GLU A 190 -8.22 -18.81 1.21
N ASP A 191 -7.78 -17.57 1.06
CA ASP A 191 -7.77 -16.55 2.11
C ASP A 191 -7.81 -15.13 1.49
N ALA A 192 -9.02 -14.65 1.28
CA ALA A 192 -9.26 -13.35 0.66
C ALA A 192 -8.71 -12.17 1.46
N TYR A 193 -8.82 -12.24 2.79
CA TYR A 193 -8.34 -11.16 3.67
C TYR A 193 -6.82 -11.03 3.63
N ASN A 194 -6.09 -12.13 3.81
CA ASN A 194 -4.64 -12.12 3.70
C ASN A 194 -4.19 -11.68 2.30
N CYS A 195 -4.90 -12.14 1.26
CA CYS A 195 -4.61 -11.77 -0.12
C CYS A 195 -4.68 -10.26 -0.34
N LEU A 196 -5.74 -9.58 0.12
CA LEU A 196 -5.93 -8.14 -0.06
C LEU A 196 -5.14 -7.30 0.95
N CYS A 197 -5.16 -7.65 2.23
CA CYS A 197 -4.47 -6.87 3.28
C CYS A 197 -2.94 -6.90 3.16
N SER A 198 -2.39 -7.86 2.42
CA SER A 198 -0.95 -7.91 2.12
C SER A 198 -0.50 -6.94 1.01
N LEU A 199 -1.44 -6.27 0.36
CA LEU A 199 -1.14 -5.27 -0.66
C LEU A 199 -0.86 -3.90 -0.04
N SER A 200 0.07 -3.17 -0.63
CA SER A 200 0.37 -1.81 -0.19
C SER A 200 -0.88 -0.91 -0.25
N ARG A 201 -1.13 -0.15 0.82
CA ARG A 201 -2.26 0.78 0.95
C ARG A 201 -3.66 0.12 0.90
N VAL A 202 -3.74 -1.18 1.13
CA VAL A 202 -5.02 -1.88 1.30
C VAL A 202 -5.11 -2.34 2.74
N GLY A 203 -5.79 -1.56 3.57
CA GLY A 203 -6.04 -1.91 4.98
C GLY A 203 -7.28 -2.79 5.15
N PHE A 204 -7.44 -3.36 6.36
CA PHE A 204 -8.55 -4.23 6.71
C PHE A 204 -9.92 -3.63 6.35
N LYS A 205 -10.20 -2.37 6.73
CA LYS A 205 -11.51 -1.73 6.47
C LYS A 205 -11.86 -1.68 4.98
N THR A 206 -10.87 -1.39 4.14
CA THR A 206 -11.06 -1.40 2.68
C THR A 206 -11.27 -2.81 2.15
N ALA A 207 -10.45 -3.77 2.60
CA ALA A 207 -10.59 -5.17 2.21
C ALA A 207 -11.94 -5.73 2.64
N ASP A 208 -12.37 -5.48 3.87
CA ASP A 208 -13.65 -5.96 4.41
C ASP A 208 -14.85 -5.42 3.62
N SER A 209 -14.87 -4.13 3.31
CA SER A 209 -15.92 -3.51 2.49
C SER A 209 -15.99 -4.11 1.09
N VAL A 210 -14.85 -4.33 0.45
CA VAL A 210 -14.78 -4.92 -0.90
C VAL A 210 -15.23 -6.38 -0.88
N LEU A 211 -14.70 -7.18 0.04
CA LEU A 211 -14.96 -8.62 0.11
C LEU A 211 -16.41 -8.93 0.48
N THR A 212 -17.00 -8.19 1.43
CA THR A 212 -18.41 -8.35 1.80
C THR A 212 -19.33 -7.96 0.64
N SER A 213 -18.98 -6.89 -0.11
CA SER A 213 -19.71 -6.51 -1.32
C SER A 213 -19.60 -7.56 -2.42
N LEU A 214 -18.43 -8.17 -2.60
CA LEU A 214 -18.21 -9.25 -3.57
C LEU A 214 -19.01 -10.49 -3.21
N GLU A 215 -19.07 -10.86 -1.93
CA GLU A 215 -19.88 -11.98 -1.46
C GLU A 215 -21.36 -11.74 -1.74
N GLU A 216 -21.89 -10.54 -1.43
CA GLU A 216 -23.28 -10.18 -1.68
C GLU A 216 -23.61 -10.17 -3.19
N TYR A 217 -22.70 -9.65 -4.01
CA TYR A 217 -22.84 -9.65 -5.46
C TYR A 217 -22.89 -11.08 -6.01
N SER A 218 -21.94 -11.90 -5.64
CA SER A 218 -21.83 -13.27 -6.13
C SER A 218 -23.03 -14.15 -5.71
N LYS A 219 -23.59 -13.92 -4.51
CA LYS A 219 -24.83 -14.58 -4.04
C LYS A 219 -26.05 -14.14 -4.86
N LYS A 220 -26.13 -12.86 -5.26
CA LYS A 220 -27.23 -12.34 -6.10
C LYS A 220 -27.19 -12.90 -7.53
N GLU A 221 -26.00 -13.13 -8.06
CA GLU A 221 -25.81 -13.72 -9.40
C GLU A 221 -25.91 -15.27 -9.38
N ASP A 222 -26.28 -15.86 -8.23
CA ASP A 222 -26.35 -17.32 -8.02
C ASP A 222 -25.04 -18.06 -8.39
N LYS A 223 -23.92 -17.37 -8.21
CA LYS A 223 -22.56 -17.86 -8.45
C LYS A 223 -21.66 -17.51 -7.27
N PRO A 224 -21.79 -18.18 -6.12
CA PRO A 224 -21.01 -17.86 -4.93
C PRO A 224 -19.51 -17.95 -5.23
N PHE A 225 -18.79 -16.87 -4.96
CA PHE A 225 -17.35 -16.79 -5.20
C PHE A 225 -16.57 -17.56 -4.12
N PHE A 226 -17.02 -17.43 -2.86
CA PHE A 226 -16.40 -18.11 -1.72
C PHE A 226 -17.12 -19.42 -1.41
N GLU A 227 -16.36 -20.43 -1.04
CA GLU A 227 -16.87 -21.76 -0.62
C GLU A 227 -17.24 -21.80 0.88
N TYR A 228 -17.02 -20.69 1.59
CA TYR A 228 -17.29 -20.51 3.02
C TYR A 228 -18.03 -19.21 3.25
N ASP A 229 -18.68 -19.06 4.40
CA ASP A 229 -19.32 -17.81 4.79
C ASP A 229 -18.26 -16.79 5.23
N LEU A 230 -18.01 -15.81 4.37
CA LEU A 230 -16.98 -14.80 4.57
C LEU A 230 -17.26 -13.97 5.82
N LYS A 231 -18.53 -13.63 6.09
CA LYS A 231 -18.93 -12.76 7.20
C LYS A 231 -18.63 -13.33 8.58
N THR A 232 -18.68 -14.66 8.71
CA THR A 232 -18.40 -15.38 9.98
C THR A 232 -17.03 -16.06 10.00
N SER A 233 -16.20 -15.83 8.98
CA SER A 233 -14.94 -16.54 8.81
C SER A 233 -13.88 -16.17 9.83
N ILE A 234 -13.05 -17.14 10.18
CA ILE A 234 -11.86 -16.95 11.04
C ILE A 234 -10.83 -16.03 10.36
N GLN A 235 -10.72 -16.03 9.02
CA GLN A 235 -9.83 -15.19 8.26
C GLN A 235 -10.18 -13.71 8.44
N ARG A 236 -11.49 -13.38 8.43
CA ARG A 236 -11.99 -12.03 8.72
C ARG A 236 -11.60 -11.59 10.13
N MET A 237 -11.79 -12.45 11.11
CA MET A 237 -11.44 -12.16 12.51
C MET A 237 -9.93 -11.99 12.67
N LYS A 238 -9.09 -12.86 12.09
CA LYS A 238 -7.63 -12.74 12.14
C LYS A 238 -7.16 -11.38 11.58
N SER A 239 -7.66 -10.98 10.41
CA SER A 239 -7.30 -9.70 9.78
C SER A 239 -7.82 -8.50 10.54
N CYS A 240 -8.98 -8.61 11.21
CA CYS A 240 -9.49 -7.58 12.11
C CYS A 240 -8.58 -7.41 13.33
N ILE A 241 -8.15 -8.50 13.94
CA ILE A 241 -7.21 -8.48 15.09
C ILE A 241 -5.88 -7.84 14.70
N ASP A 242 -5.31 -8.24 13.56
CA ASP A 242 -4.06 -7.66 13.04
C ASP A 242 -4.20 -6.15 12.81
N PHE A 243 -5.33 -5.72 12.27
CA PHE A 243 -5.64 -4.29 12.11
C PHE A 243 -5.69 -3.56 13.46
N ILE A 244 -6.39 -4.11 14.47
CA ILE A 244 -6.48 -3.49 15.81
C ILE A 244 -5.10 -3.40 16.48
N LEU A 245 -4.28 -4.43 16.35
CA LEU A 245 -2.92 -4.41 16.91
C LEU A 245 -2.06 -3.34 16.22
N LYS A 246 -2.07 -3.25 14.90
CA LYS A 246 -1.34 -2.22 14.15
C LYS A 246 -1.85 -0.79 14.42
N GLU A 247 -3.16 -0.61 14.59
CA GLU A 247 -3.73 0.68 14.99
C GLU A 247 -3.28 1.06 16.40
N ASN A 248 -3.24 0.09 17.32
CA ASN A 248 -2.71 0.29 18.67
C ASN A 248 -1.22 0.66 18.67
N GLU A 249 -0.40 0.01 17.82
CA GLU A 249 1.02 0.33 17.62
C GLU A 249 1.21 1.74 17.05
N SER A 250 0.38 2.13 16.08
CA SER A 250 0.43 3.49 15.49
C SER A 250 0.10 4.59 16.52
N ASN A 251 -0.63 4.24 17.59
CA ASN A 251 -0.90 5.12 18.73
C ASN A 251 0.20 5.05 19.82
N GLY A 252 1.31 4.38 19.55
CA GLY A 252 2.47 4.29 20.45
C GLY A 252 2.36 3.20 21.51
N ASN A 253 1.45 2.25 21.39
CA ASN A 253 1.28 1.16 22.35
C ASN A 253 1.70 -0.17 21.71
N THR A 254 2.62 -0.89 22.32
CA THR A 254 3.12 -2.17 21.81
C THR A 254 2.26 -3.37 22.17
N LYS A 255 1.34 -3.21 23.11
CA LYS A 255 0.42 -4.27 23.57
C LYS A 255 -0.95 -3.71 23.94
N ILE A 256 -1.97 -4.55 23.93
CA ILE A 256 -3.37 -4.23 24.28
C ILE A 256 -3.94 -5.33 25.17
N ASP A 257 -4.86 -4.99 26.09
CA ASP A 257 -5.64 -5.98 26.84
C ASP A 257 -6.49 -6.83 25.89
N ILE A 258 -6.49 -8.15 26.08
CA ILE A 258 -7.25 -9.10 25.27
C ILE A 258 -8.76 -8.75 25.29
N SER A 259 -9.28 -8.30 26.45
CA SER A 259 -10.69 -7.88 26.57
C SER A 259 -11.00 -6.62 25.75
N ASN A 260 -10.07 -5.66 25.74
CA ASN A 260 -10.21 -4.43 24.94
C ASN A 260 -10.10 -4.74 23.44
N ALA A 261 -9.12 -5.56 23.02
CA ALA A 261 -9.01 -6.00 21.64
C ALA A 261 -10.29 -6.70 21.15
N ARG A 262 -10.85 -7.61 21.97
CA ARG A 262 -12.12 -8.28 21.65
C ARG A 262 -13.27 -7.29 21.49
N LYS A 263 -13.35 -6.29 22.37
CA LYS A 263 -14.39 -5.25 22.32
C LYS A 263 -14.28 -4.42 21.04
N GLU A 264 -13.07 -4.02 20.65
CA GLU A 264 -12.83 -3.26 19.42
C GLU A 264 -13.14 -4.11 18.16
N CYS A 265 -12.72 -5.38 18.14
CA CYS A 265 -13.12 -6.30 17.07
C CYS A 265 -14.66 -6.46 16.99
N GLY A 266 -15.35 -6.57 18.13
CA GLY A 266 -16.81 -6.68 18.17
C GLY A 266 -17.56 -5.44 17.63
N LYS A 267 -16.93 -4.27 17.65
CA LYS A 267 -17.47 -3.06 17.00
C LYS A 267 -17.35 -3.10 15.47
N LEU A 268 -16.29 -3.70 14.96
CA LEU A 268 -15.99 -3.73 13.52
C LEU A 268 -16.64 -4.93 12.83
N VAL A 269 -16.57 -6.10 13.45
CA VAL A 269 -17.01 -7.38 12.87
C VAL A 269 -17.84 -8.21 13.88
N PRO A 270 -19.00 -7.72 14.29
CA PRO A 270 -19.81 -8.37 15.32
C PRO A 270 -20.23 -9.81 14.92
N GLU A 271 -20.38 -10.08 13.62
CA GLU A 271 -20.85 -11.35 13.11
C GLU A 271 -19.87 -12.51 13.36
N CYS A 272 -18.56 -12.22 13.39
CA CYS A 272 -17.54 -13.26 13.61
C CYS A 272 -16.85 -13.19 14.98
N ILE A 273 -17.39 -12.46 15.95
CA ILE A 273 -16.78 -12.28 17.29
C ILE A 273 -16.62 -13.58 18.07
N THR A 274 -17.39 -14.62 17.76
CA THR A 274 -17.26 -15.95 18.31
C THR A 274 -15.94 -16.62 17.95
N GLU A 275 -15.38 -16.26 16.79
CA GLU A 275 -14.10 -16.77 16.30
C GLU A 275 -12.88 -16.09 16.94
N PHE A 276 -13.06 -15.04 17.75
CA PHE A 276 -11.95 -14.27 18.34
C PHE A 276 -10.95 -15.16 19.09
N VAL A 277 -11.45 -16.08 19.94
CA VAL A 277 -10.56 -16.98 20.73
C VAL A 277 -9.81 -17.95 19.83
N ASN A 278 -10.48 -18.49 18.81
CA ASN A 278 -9.85 -19.39 17.84
C ASN A 278 -8.80 -18.65 17.00
N ALA A 279 -9.12 -17.41 16.62
CA ALA A 279 -8.24 -16.59 15.82
C ALA A 279 -6.93 -16.22 16.54
N ILE A 280 -6.97 -15.90 17.84
CA ILE A 280 -5.76 -15.58 18.60
C ILE A 280 -4.93 -16.82 18.94
N LYS A 281 -5.58 -17.95 19.26
CA LYS A 281 -4.87 -19.20 19.59
C LYS A 281 -4.11 -19.80 18.40
N ASN A 282 -4.64 -19.64 17.20
CA ASN A 282 -4.10 -20.24 15.97
C ASN A 282 -3.40 -19.19 15.09
N ASN A 283 -2.86 -18.12 15.69
CA ASN A 283 -2.13 -17.09 14.97
C ASN A 283 -0.70 -17.01 15.50
N GLU A 284 0.26 -17.44 14.69
CA GLU A 284 1.69 -17.44 15.02
C GLU A 284 2.30 -16.01 15.06
N ASP A 285 1.61 -15.03 14.47
CA ASP A 285 2.04 -13.64 14.42
C ASP A 285 1.62 -12.84 15.67
N ILE A 286 0.90 -13.48 16.61
CA ILE A 286 0.44 -12.86 17.85
C ILE A 286 1.18 -13.45 19.05
N HIS A 287 1.71 -12.58 19.88
CA HIS A 287 2.21 -12.93 21.22
C HIS A 287 1.10 -12.71 22.25
N LEU A 288 0.84 -13.73 23.07
CA LEU A 288 -0.11 -13.66 24.20
C LEU A 288 0.66 -13.73 25.51
N ASP A 289 0.41 -12.78 26.39
CA ASP A 289 0.93 -12.82 27.78
C ASP A 289 -0.22 -13.20 28.74
N PRO A 290 -0.26 -14.47 29.23
CA PRO A 290 -1.29 -14.90 30.16
C PRO A 290 -1.27 -14.21 31.52
N LYS A 291 -0.08 -13.71 31.95
CA LYS A 291 0.10 -13.08 33.25
C LYS A 291 -0.55 -11.71 33.29
N THR A 292 -0.30 -10.90 32.26
CA THR A 292 -0.86 -9.55 32.14
C THR A 292 -2.20 -9.53 31.41
N LYS A 293 -2.62 -10.64 30.81
CA LYS A 293 -3.83 -10.76 29.94
C LYS A 293 -3.78 -9.79 28.76
N THR A 294 -2.59 -9.56 28.22
CA THR A 294 -2.36 -8.70 27.07
C THR A 294 -1.96 -9.50 25.83
N MET A 295 -2.10 -8.88 24.69
CA MET A 295 -1.65 -9.40 23.41
C MET A 295 -0.91 -8.31 22.62
N ALA A 296 0.00 -8.73 21.77
CA ALA A 296 0.83 -7.88 20.91
C ALA A 296 1.07 -8.58 19.57
N THR A 297 1.53 -7.84 18.57
CA THR A 297 2.16 -8.50 17.42
C THR A 297 3.44 -9.18 17.90
N LYS A 298 3.78 -10.31 17.31
CA LYS A 298 5.03 -11.01 17.62
C LYS A 298 6.23 -10.12 17.36
N THR A 299 6.20 -9.34 16.30
CA THR A 299 7.24 -8.37 15.94
C THR A 299 7.45 -7.32 17.03
N ALA A 300 6.37 -6.69 17.53
CA ALA A 300 6.48 -5.70 18.61
C ALA A 300 7.06 -6.32 19.89
N TYR A 301 6.58 -7.51 20.27
CA TYR A 301 7.09 -8.23 21.44
C TYR A 301 8.58 -8.57 21.30
N GLU A 302 8.99 -9.15 20.16
CA GLU A 302 10.39 -9.51 19.91
C GLU A 302 11.29 -8.28 19.88
N THR A 303 10.81 -7.17 19.33
CA THR A 303 11.54 -5.89 19.32
C THR A 303 11.72 -5.33 20.73
N GLU A 304 10.67 -5.31 21.56
CA GLU A 304 10.79 -4.91 22.97
C GLU A 304 11.75 -5.80 23.74
N LEU A 305 11.67 -7.11 23.54
CA LEU A 305 12.56 -8.08 24.18
C LEU A 305 14.02 -7.83 23.78
N TYR A 306 14.28 -7.61 22.49
CA TYR A 306 15.61 -7.32 21.97
C TYR A 306 16.17 -6.02 22.56
N ILE A 307 15.39 -4.92 22.54
CA ILE A 307 15.80 -3.63 23.12
C ILE A 307 16.08 -3.79 24.62
N SER A 308 15.19 -4.44 25.36
CA SER A 308 15.38 -4.63 26.81
C SER A 308 16.63 -5.45 27.12
N THR A 309 16.94 -6.48 26.32
CA THR A 309 18.14 -7.30 26.45
C THR A 309 19.41 -6.46 26.29
N ILE A 310 19.46 -5.64 25.20
CA ILE A 310 20.61 -4.74 24.97
C ILE A 310 20.78 -3.74 26.11
N ILE A 311 19.70 -3.10 26.54
CA ILE A 311 19.75 -2.12 27.63
C ILE A 311 20.27 -2.80 28.93
N LEU A 312 19.76 -3.99 29.26
CA LEU A 312 20.22 -4.75 30.43
C LEU A 312 21.70 -5.14 30.32
N GLU A 313 22.20 -5.49 29.17
CA GLU A 313 23.62 -5.75 28.94
C GLU A 313 24.45 -4.48 29.12
N MET A 314 24.03 -3.36 28.57
CA MET A 314 24.69 -2.07 28.74
C MET A 314 24.74 -1.63 30.21
N LEU A 315 23.68 -1.88 30.97
CA LEU A 315 23.61 -1.54 32.40
C LEU A 315 24.54 -2.43 33.28
N LYS A 316 24.90 -3.63 32.82
CA LYS A 316 25.88 -4.50 33.55
C LYS A 316 27.32 -4.03 33.41
N VAL A 317 27.62 -3.30 32.36
CA VAL A 317 28.98 -2.78 32.13
C VAL A 317 29.17 -1.51 32.96
N LYS A 318 30.24 -1.48 33.76
CA LYS A 318 30.59 -0.24 34.48
C LYS A 318 31.09 0.80 33.50
N ASN A 319 30.59 2.03 33.63
CA ASN A 319 31.12 3.15 32.89
C ASN A 319 32.51 3.51 33.46
N ASN A 320 33.57 3.18 32.73
CA ASN A 320 34.96 3.47 33.08
C ASN A 320 35.55 4.57 32.20
N ILE A 321 34.73 5.45 31.66
CA ILE A 321 35.21 6.57 30.84
C ILE A 321 35.98 7.53 31.74
N PRO A 322 37.30 7.72 31.55
CA PRO A 322 38.04 8.68 32.36
C PRO A 322 37.68 10.11 31.95
N TRP A 323 37.24 10.88 32.89
CA TRP A 323 36.98 12.31 32.71
C TRP A 323 38.16 13.09 33.28
N SER A 324 38.86 13.88 32.46
CA SER A 324 40.04 14.63 32.80
C SER A 324 39.73 16.00 33.40
N ILE A 325 38.52 16.50 33.06
CA ILE A 325 38.05 17.83 33.48
C ILE A 325 36.85 17.67 34.41
N PRO A 326 36.86 18.33 35.59
CA PRO A 326 35.75 18.26 36.56
C PRO A 326 34.44 18.78 35.96
N ILE A 327 33.32 18.10 36.26
CA ILE A 327 31.99 18.40 35.73
C ILE A 327 31.51 19.78 36.17
N GLU A 328 31.91 20.22 37.34
CA GLU A 328 31.54 21.54 37.91
C GLU A 328 31.94 22.71 37.03
N LEU A 329 32.97 22.54 36.19
CA LEU A 329 33.42 23.59 35.24
C LEU A 329 32.45 23.81 34.06
N TYR A 330 31.53 22.87 33.86
CA TYR A 330 30.49 22.97 32.82
C TYR A 330 29.17 23.54 33.33
N ARG A 331 29.16 24.15 34.53
CA ARG A 331 27.96 24.82 35.06
C ARG A 331 27.53 26.01 34.23
N GLU A 332 28.45 26.68 33.55
CA GLU A 332 28.13 27.76 32.62
C GLU A 332 28.24 27.28 31.17
N VAL A 333 27.15 27.41 30.41
CA VAL A 333 27.08 27.08 28.99
C VAL A 333 26.57 28.30 28.24
N GLU A 334 27.41 28.88 27.37
CA GLU A 334 27.08 30.05 26.55
C GLU A 334 26.53 31.25 27.34
N GLY A 335 27.12 31.53 28.52
CA GLY A 335 26.68 32.61 29.40
C GLY A 335 25.43 32.31 30.22
N PHE A 336 24.98 31.06 30.22
CA PHE A 336 23.83 30.58 30.98
C PHE A 336 24.27 29.62 32.09
N ASN A 337 23.87 29.90 33.32
CA ASN A 337 24.18 29.04 34.45
C ASN A 337 23.15 27.89 34.55
N MET A 338 23.64 26.66 34.49
CA MET A 338 22.80 25.47 34.69
C MET A 338 22.31 25.36 36.13
N THR A 339 21.07 24.92 36.27
CA THR A 339 20.51 24.56 37.58
C THR A 339 21.18 23.29 38.17
N ASP A 340 20.99 23.05 39.46
CA ASP A 340 21.51 21.83 40.08
C ASP A 340 20.91 20.55 39.51
N GLU A 341 19.66 20.59 39.04
CA GLU A 341 19.01 19.48 38.34
C GLU A 341 19.62 19.22 36.95
N GLN A 342 19.98 20.28 36.22
CA GLN A 342 20.70 20.16 34.94
C GLN A 342 22.12 19.62 35.15
N MET A 343 22.82 20.07 36.19
CA MET A 343 24.13 19.51 36.58
C MET A 343 24.02 18.04 37.00
N SER A 344 22.97 17.66 37.73
CA SER A 344 22.70 16.26 38.06
C SER A 344 22.48 15.40 36.80
N SER A 345 21.88 15.96 35.74
CA SER A 345 21.74 15.24 34.46
C SER A 345 23.09 14.98 33.79
N LEU A 346 24.02 15.93 33.85
CA LEU A 346 25.39 15.74 33.35
C LEU A 346 26.12 14.62 34.14
N ASN A 347 26.03 14.62 35.46
CA ASN A 347 26.58 13.57 36.29
C ASN A 347 26.02 12.18 35.91
N MET A 348 24.71 12.09 35.76
CA MET A 348 24.04 10.86 35.30
C MET A 348 24.62 10.35 33.98
N MET A 349 24.81 11.24 33.00
CA MET A 349 25.35 10.88 31.66
C MET A 349 26.83 10.43 31.75
N CYS A 350 27.59 10.94 32.72
CA CYS A 350 28.98 10.55 32.92
C CYS A 350 29.15 9.21 33.64
N GLU A 351 28.25 8.92 34.57
CA GLU A 351 28.36 7.74 35.43
C GLU A 351 27.72 6.48 34.83
N ASN A 352 26.82 6.66 33.88
CA ASN A 352 26.02 5.58 33.34
C ASN A 352 26.24 5.36 31.84
N ASN A 353 26.17 4.11 31.40
CA ASN A 353 26.22 3.77 29.97
C ASN A 353 24.87 4.03 29.26
N VAL A 354 23.79 4.12 30.02
CA VAL A 354 22.43 4.44 29.49
C VAL A 354 21.83 5.46 30.46
N GLY A 355 21.36 6.56 29.91
CA GLY A 355 20.64 7.59 30.64
C GLY A 355 19.44 8.10 29.86
N ILE A 356 18.35 8.41 30.54
CA ILE A 356 17.14 9.01 29.97
C ILE A 356 16.88 10.34 30.65
N LEU A 357 16.97 11.44 29.90
CA LEU A 357 16.64 12.77 30.37
C LEU A 357 15.24 13.16 29.87
N THR A 358 14.29 13.25 30.80
CA THR A 358 12.91 13.69 30.51
C THR A 358 12.61 14.97 31.26
N ALA A 359 12.03 15.93 30.57
CA ALA A 359 11.61 17.19 31.17
C ALA A 359 10.57 17.90 30.27
N PRO A 360 9.73 18.80 30.79
CA PRO A 360 8.79 19.60 30.02
C PRO A 360 9.47 20.41 28.90
N ALA A 361 8.68 20.89 27.94
CA ALA A 361 9.18 21.84 26.95
C ALA A 361 9.64 23.14 27.65
N GLY A 362 10.75 23.72 27.19
CA GLY A 362 11.32 24.95 27.78
C GLY A 362 12.11 24.77 29.10
N SER A 363 12.30 23.54 29.57
CA SER A 363 13.02 23.26 30.83
C SER A 363 14.55 23.25 30.71
N GLY A 364 15.10 23.63 29.56
CA GLY A 364 16.55 23.68 29.36
C GLY A 364 17.22 22.34 29.05
N LYS A 365 16.49 21.33 28.54
CA LYS A 365 17.09 20.08 28.08
C LYS A 365 18.25 20.30 27.11
N SER A 366 18.05 21.24 26.17
CA SER A 366 19.08 21.58 25.16
C SER A 366 20.35 22.13 25.79
N ALA A 367 20.25 22.94 26.86
CA ALA A 367 21.41 23.43 27.60
C ALA A 367 22.17 22.26 28.26
N SER A 368 21.47 21.30 28.89
CA SER A 368 22.11 20.10 29.44
C SER A 368 22.81 19.28 28.36
N VAL A 369 22.18 19.10 27.18
CA VAL A 369 22.80 18.41 26.04
C VAL A 369 24.04 19.16 25.54
N GLN A 370 23.96 20.48 25.40
CA GLN A 370 25.10 21.31 24.99
C GLN A 370 26.26 21.23 26.00
N GLY A 371 25.98 21.30 27.33
CA GLY A 371 26.99 21.12 28.37
C GLY A 371 27.66 19.75 28.28
N PHE A 372 26.89 18.69 28.02
CA PHE A 372 27.44 17.35 27.85
C PHE A 372 28.32 17.23 26.59
N ILE A 373 27.90 17.85 25.48
CA ILE A 373 28.70 17.89 24.23
C ILE A 373 30.03 18.60 24.49
N ASN A 374 30.01 19.78 25.10
CA ASN A 374 31.21 20.53 25.40
C ASN A 374 32.19 19.69 26.27
N MET A 375 31.64 18.99 27.27
CA MET A 375 32.42 18.11 28.11
C MET A 375 33.02 16.92 27.36
N LEU A 376 32.28 16.31 26.42
CA LEU A 376 32.79 15.24 25.56
C LEU A 376 33.93 15.74 24.65
N GLU A 377 33.78 16.92 24.04
CA GLU A 377 34.79 17.52 23.17
C GLU A 377 36.08 17.86 23.93
N ASP A 378 35.98 18.52 25.06
CA ASP A 378 37.13 18.88 25.91
C ASP A 378 37.88 17.66 26.38
N ASN A 379 37.14 16.58 26.67
CA ASN A 379 37.71 15.29 27.04
C ASN A 379 38.10 14.41 25.85
N LYS A 380 38.05 14.97 24.62
CA LYS A 380 38.39 14.28 23.33
C LYS A 380 37.63 12.97 23.11
N LYS A 381 36.36 12.94 23.55
CA LYS A 381 35.47 11.79 23.37
C LYS A 381 34.71 11.91 22.04
N LYS A 382 34.53 10.78 21.36
CA LYS A 382 33.70 10.71 20.16
C LYS A 382 32.24 10.53 20.55
N TYR A 383 31.35 11.20 19.85
CA TYR A 383 29.91 11.10 20.03
C TYR A 383 29.17 11.21 18.68
N ILE A 384 27.91 10.87 18.65
CA ILE A 384 27.00 11.04 17.51
C ILE A 384 25.70 11.63 18.05
N LEU A 385 25.24 12.68 17.38
CA LEU A 385 23.92 13.27 17.63
C LEU A 385 22.93 12.73 16.58
N MET A 386 21.80 12.19 17.04
CA MET A 386 20.79 11.63 16.17
C MET A 386 19.39 11.99 16.67
N THR A 387 18.46 12.17 15.71
CA THR A 387 17.04 12.44 16.01
C THR A 387 16.12 11.57 15.13
N PRO A 388 14.87 11.35 15.54
CA PRO A 388 13.93 10.55 14.75
C PRO A 388 13.50 11.17 13.43
N THR A 389 13.60 12.50 13.27
CA THR A 389 13.12 13.22 12.07
C THR A 389 14.12 14.25 11.59
N GLY A 390 14.11 14.55 10.27
CA GLY A 390 14.95 15.58 9.67
C GLY A 390 14.73 16.96 10.31
N ALA A 391 13.47 17.36 10.51
CA ALA A 391 13.15 18.64 11.16
C ALA A 391 13.74 18.75 12.59
N SER A 392 13.68 17.66 13.37
CA SER A 392 14.32 17.63 14.70
C SER A 392 15.84 17.67 14.61
N SER A 393 16.42 17.09 13.56
CA SER A 393 17.87 17.13 13.31
C SER A 393 18.33 18.57 13.01
N GLU A 394 17.61 19.30 12.16
CA GLU A 394 17.91 20.71 11.88
C GLU A 394 17.85 21.57 13.14
N VAL A 395 16.80 21.43 13.95
CA VAL A 395 16.67 22.16 15.22
C VAL A 395 17.81 21.83 16.20
N LEU A 396 18.18 20.55 16.31
CA LEU A 396 19.28 20.16 17.21
C LEU A 396 20.63 20.66 16.69
N GLN A 397 20.84 20.66 15.37
CA GLN A 397 22.04 21.19 14.73
C GLN A 397 22.17 22.71 14.94
N GLU A 398 21.07 23.46 14.78
CA GLU A 398 21.03 24.90 15.05
C GLU A 398 21.35 25.22 16.51
N LEU A 399 20.78 24.46 17.45
CA LEU A 399 20.98 24.65 18.89
C LEU A 399 22.39 24.28 19.36
N THR A 400 22.98 23.26 18.80
CA THR A 400 24.28 22.73 19.27
C THR A 400 25.46 23.19 18.43
N HIS A 401 25.21 23.74 17.23
CA HIS A 401 26.22 24.03 16.21
C HIS A 401 27.09 22.81 15.85
N ARG A 402 26.49 21.61 15.88
CA ARG A 402 27.15 20.32 15.60
C ARG A 402 26.33 19.52 14.59
N GLU A 403 27.04 18.69 13.82
CA GLU A 403 26.37 17.77 12.89
C GLU A 403 25.42 16.83 13.62
N CYS A 404 24.19 16.75 13.16
CA CYS A 404 23.16 15.87 13.67
C CYS A 404 22.55 15.08 12.52
N GLY A 405 22.45 13.75 12.69
CA GLY A 405 21.83 12.85 11.72
C GLY A 405 20.40 12.46 12.10
N THR A 406 19.75 11.75 11.20
CA THR A 406 18.51 11.03 11.49
C THR A 406 18.83 9.55 11.77
N ILE A 407 18.02 8.93 12.62
CA ILE A 407 18.10 7.49 12.89
C ILE A 407 17.68 6.70 11.65
#